data_974ca2d8afc9fb1a482c78a8965ead1c
#
_entry.id   974ca2d8afc9fb1a482c78a8965ead1c
#
_cell.length_a   1.000
_cell.length_b   1.000
_cell.length_c   1.000
_cell.angle_alpha   90.00
_cell.angle_beta   90.00
_cell.angle_gamma   90.00
#
_symmetry.space_group_name_H-M   'P 1'
#
loop_
_entity.id
_entity.type
_entity.pdbx_description
1 polymer ?
#
loop_
_entity_poly.entity_id
_entity_poly.type
_entity_poly.pdbx_seq_one_letter_code
_entity_poly.pdbx_strand_id
1 'polypeptide(L)'
;ALARLPLQRLQPLLIPVYGLTLLSLIAVRLVGTTALGAQRWISIGPINVQPSEFAKIAAILLLGTVLARHPVERPVDLLRPLGVISIPWLLVFIQPDLGTSLVFGALMLTMLYWSGMPIEWVVLLLSPLLTALLSGLLPWGMAIWIPMMAVPVSYTHLRAHETRTH
;
A
#
# COMPACT_ATOMS: atom_id res chain seq x y z
N ALA A 1 -20.89 -17.00 -8.62
CA ALA A 1 -21.69 -15.91 -9.18
C ALA A 1 -20.90 -14.58 -9.25
N LEU A 2 -20.08 -14.23 -8.25
CA LEU A 2 -19.30 -12.97 -8.22
C LEU A 2 -18.19 -12.88 -9.30
N ALA A 3 -17.63 -14.01 -9.73
CA ALA A 3 -16.57 -14.06 -10.75
C ALA A 3 -17.03 -13.67 -12.18
N ARG A 4 -18.34 -13.49 -12.40
CA ARG A 4 -18.91 -13.09 -13.70
C ARG A 4 -19.34 -11.62 -13.78
N LEU A 5 -19.16 -10.85 -12.74
CA LEU A 5 -19.44 -9.42 -12.80
C LEU A 5 -18.40 -8.76 -13.73
N PRO A 6 -18.84 -8.06 -14.78
CA PRO A 6 -17.92 -7.35 -15.66
C PRO A 6 -17.31 -6.19 -14.88
N LEU A 7 -16.11 -6.38 -14.33
CA LEU A 7 -15.35 -5.37 -13.59
C LEU A 7 -15.26 -4.04 -14.34
N GLN A 8 -15.31 -4.10 -15.69
CA GLN A 8 -15.34 -2.93 -16.55
C GLN A 8 -16.53 -2.00 -16.30
N ARG A 9 -17.70 -2.54 -15.91
CA ARG A 9 -18.88 -1.72 -15.58
C ARG A 9 -18.80 -1.06 -14.21
N LEU A 10 -18.01 -1.63 -13.31
CA LEU A 10 -17.81 -1.08 -11.96
C LEU A 10 -16.74 0.02 -11.92
N GLN A 11 -15.88 0.08 -12.93
CA GLN A 11 -14.77 1.05 -12.98
C GLN A 11 -15.21 2.52 -12.78
N PRO A 12 -16.26 3.05 -13.44
CA PRO A 12 -16.67 4.43 -13.24
C PRO A 12 -17.15 4.71 -11.81
N LEU A 13 -17.59 3.67 -11.08
CA LEU A 13 -18.04 3.79 -9.69
C LEU A 13 -16.87 3.71 -8.69
N LEU A 14 -15.72 3.14 -9.08
CA LEU A 14 -14.59 2.95 -8.17
C LEU A 14 -13.99 4.26 -7.71
N ILE A 15 -13.88 5.24 -8.60
CA ILE A 15 -13.31 6.56 -8.26
C ILE A 15 -14.20 7.30 -7.26
N PRO A 16 -15.53 7.45 -7.48
CA PRO A 16 -16.38 8.11 -6.49
C PRO A 16 -16.49 7.32 -5.18
N VAL A 17 -16.52 5.98 -5.22
CA VAL A 17 -16.52 5.17 -4.00
C VAL A 17 -15.22 5.36 -3.23
N TYR A 18 -14.08 5.34 -3.89
CA TYR A 18 -12.79 5.62 -3.28
C TYR A 18 -12.75 7.04 -2.68
N GLY A 19 -13.22 8.05 -3.41
CA GLY A 19 -13.33 9.41 -2.90
C GLY A 19 -14.21 9.52 -1.64
N LEU A 20 -15.36 8.81 -1.64
CA LEU A 20 -16.25 8.76 -0.48
C LEU A 20 -15.57 8.12 0.74
N THR A 21 -14.78 7.05 0.54
CA THR A 21 -14.02 6.43 1.63
C THR A 21 -12.94 7.36 2.18
N LEU A 22 -12.26 8.14 1.34
CA LEU A 22 -11.31 9.15 1.79
C LEU A 22 -12.00 10.24 2.61
N LEU A 23 -13.16 10.72 2.15
CA LEU A 23 -13.96 11.70 2.91
C LEU A 23 -14.41 11.13 4.26
N SER A 24 -14.80 9.86 4.32
CA SER A 24 -15.18 9.21 5.58
C SER A 24 -14.01 9.03 6.53
N LEU A 25 -12.78 8.79 6.02
CA LEU A 25 -11.56 8.77 6.82
C LEU A 25 -11.23 10.15 7.40
N ILE A 26 -11.46 11.21 6.65
CA ILE A 26 -11.30 12.59 7.14
C ILE A 26 -12.40 12.90 8.18
N ALA A 27 -13.64 12.54 7.89
CA ALA A 27 -14.79 12.80 8.77
C ALA A 27 -14.64 12.11 10.13
N VAL A 28 -14.15 10.86 10.17
CA VAL A 28 -13.95 10.14 11.44
C VAL A 28 -12.95 10.84 12.36
N ARG A 29 -11.99 11.56 11.79
CA ARG A 29 -11.05 12.36 12.57
C ARG A 29 -11.69 13.58 13.22
N LEU A 30 -12.76 14.12 12.62
CA LEU A 30 -13.45 15.32 13.09
C LEU A 30 -14.59 14.99 14.07
N VAL A 31 -15.33 13.90 13.81
CA VAL A 31 -16.55 13.53 14.54
C VAL A 31 -16.52 12.13 15.13
N GLY A 32 -15.42 11.39 14.97
CA GLY A 32 -15.31 10.01 15.44
C GLY A 32 -15.24 9.90 16.96
N THR A 33 -15.71 8.76 17.47
CA THR A 33 -15.57 8.39 18.87
C THR A 33 -14.20 7.81 19.14
N THR A 34 -13.59 8.20 20.26
CA THR A 34 -12.31 7.66 20.70
C THR A 34 -12.51 6.30 21.36
N ALA A 35 -11.87 5.28 20.79
CA ALA A 35 -11.70 3.99 21.43
C ALA A 35 -10.21 3.67 21.52
N LEU A 36 -9.74 3.30 22.71
CA LEU A 36 -8.31 2.98 22.96
C LEU A 36 -7.33 4.11 22.58
N GLY A 37 -7.74 5.37 22.74
CA GLY A 37 -6.89 6.54 22.50
C GLY A 37 -6.83 7.00 21.02
N ALA A 38 -7.60 6.40 20.12
CA ALA A 38 -7.67 6.84 18.73
C ALA A 38 -9.12 6.96 18.24
N GLN A 39 -9.38 8.01 17.45
CA GLN A 39 -10.67 8.23 16.79
C GLN A 39 -10.72 7.41 15.50
N ARG A 40 -11.35 6.24 15.55
CA ARG A 40 -11.37 5.28 14.42
C ARG A 40 -12.77 4.84 14.04
N TRP A 41 -13.77 5.12 14.91
CA TRP A 41 -15.12 4.61 14.79
C TRP A 41 -16.13 5.73 14.64
N ILE A 42 -17.11 5.52 13.78
CA ILE A 42 -18.31 6.35 13.69
C ILE A 42 -19.45 5.54 14.30
N SER A 43 -20.01 6.03 15.38
CA SER A 43 -21.17 5.39 16.00
C SER A 43 -22.46 5.89 15.34
N ILE A 44 -23.19 4.98 14.72
CA ILE A 44 -24.51 5.23 14.11
C ILE A 44 -25.53 4.41 14.90
N GLY A 45 -26.06 5.00 15.97
CA GLY A 45 -26.91 4.28 16.90
C GLY A 45 -26.18 3.12 17.60
N PRO A 46 -26.70 1.87 17.52
CA PRO A 46 -26.05 0.71 18.16
C PRO A 46 -24.88 0.13 17.33
N ILE A 47 -24.61 0.65 16.13
CA ILE A 47 -23.61 0.11 15.20
C ILE A 47 -22.40 1.03 15.18
N ASN A 48 -21.22 0.44 15.35
CA ASN A 48 -19.94 1.12 15.18
C ASN A 48 -19.35 0.75 13.81
N VAL A 49 -19.10 1.76 12.98
CA VAL A 49 -18.54 1.62 11.64
C VAL A 49 -17.13 2.16 11.63
N GLN A 50 -16.20 1.37 11.12
CA GLN A 50 -14.81 1.79 10.93
C GLN A 50 -14.56 2.13 9.45
N PRO A 51 -14.39 3.40 9.10
CA PRO A 51 -14.20 3.82 7.69
C PRO A 51 -12.99 3.20 7.01
N SER A 52 -11.93 2.89 7.74
CA SER A 52 -10.73 2.26 7.19
C SER A 52 -10.97 0.85 6.64
N GLU A 53 -11.99 0.13 7.10
CA GLU A 53 -12.36 -1.18 6.54
C GLU A 53 -12.87 -1.03 5.10
N PHE A 54 -13.70 -0.03 4.86
CA PHE A 54 -14.20 0.28 3.51
C PHE A 54 -13.10 0.86 2.63
N ALA A 55 -12.22 1.67 3.20
CA ALA A 55 -11.08 2.24 2.48
C ALA A 55 -10.10 1.16 1.98
N LYS A 56 -9.89 0.08 2.74
CA LYS A 56 -9.10 -1.08 2.29
C LYS A 56 -9.72 -1.73 1.06
N ILE A 57 -11.03 -1.99 1.09
CA ILE A 57 -11.74 -2.61 -0.05
C ILE A 57 -11.69 -1.70 -1.28
N ALA A 58 -11.97 -0.41 -1.13
CA ALA A 58 -11.92 0.56 -2.21
C ALA A 58 -10.50 0.68 -2.79
N ALA A 59 -9.48 0.70 -1.94
CA ALA A 59 -8.07 0.73 -2.36
C ALA A 59 -7.67 -0.53 -3.15
N ILE A 60 -8.07 -1.73 -2.70
CA ILE A 60 -7.81 -2.99 -3.41
C ILE A 60 -8.42 -2.95 -4.82
N LEU A 61 -9.69 -2.58 -4.93
CA LEU A 61 -10.41 -2.56 -6.20
C LEU A 61 -9.81 -1.53 -7.17
N LEU A 62 -9.52 -0.31 -6.69
CA LEU A 62 -8.93 0.73 -7.52
C LEU A 62 -7.50 0.38 -7.91
N LEU A 63 -6.68 -0.10 -6.97
CA LEU A 63 -5.30 -0.53 -7.21
C LEU A 63 -5.25 -1.69 -8.21
N GLY A 64 -6.12 -2.70 -8.05
CA GLY A 64 -6.26 -3.79 -9.02
C GLY A 64 -6.59 -3.32 -10.41
N THR A 65 -7.47 -2.31 -10.54
CA THR A 65 -7.81 -1.71 -11.84
C THR A 65 -6.62 -0.97 -12.46
N VAL A 66 -5.86 -0.23 -11.63
CA VAL A 66 -4.68 0.52 -12.08
C VAL A 66 -3.59 -0.43 -12.57
N LEU A 67 -3.29 -1.48 -11.78
CA LEU A 67 -2.25 -2.47 -12.11
C LEU A 67 -2.63 -3.32 -13.33
N ALA A 68 -3.92 -3.67 -13.49
CA ALA A 68 -4.38 -4.40 -14.66
C ALA A 68 -4.24 -3.61 -15.98
N ARG A 69 -4.35 -2.28 -15.92
CA ARG A 69 -4.19 -1.40 -17.08
C ARG A 69 -2.76 -0.97 -17.33
N HIS A 70 -1.97 -0.87 -16.29
CA HIS A 70 -0.60 -0.37 -16.30
C HIS A 70 0.28 -1.28 -15.46
N PRO A 71 0.74 -2.41 -16.04
CA PRO A 71 1.69 -3.30 -15.35
C PRO A 71 2.96 -2.53 -14.96
N VAL A 72 3.57 -2.95 -13.88
CA VAL A 72 4.80 -2.32 -13.36
C VAL A 72 6.01 -2.96 -14.03
N GLU A 73 6.51 -2.34 -15.09
CA GLU A 73 7.71 -2.78 -15.82
C GLU A 73 8.94 -1.95 -15.44
N ARG A 74 8.74 -0.70 -15.05
CA ARG A 74 9.81 0.25 -14.71
C ARG A 74 9.56 0.84 -13.32
N PRO A 75 10.62 1.29 -12.61
CA PRO A 75 10.47 1.92 -11.29
C PRO A 75 9.51 3.12 -11.30
N VAL A 76 9.44 3.86 -12.40
CA VAL A 76 8.54 5.02 -12.56
C VAL A 76 7.06 4.60 -12.58
N ASP A 77 6.75 3.39 -13.02
CA ASP A 77 5.39 2.88 -13.08
C ASP A 77 4.80 2.65 -11.68
N LEU A 78 5.66 2.54 -10.65
CA LEU A 78 5.26 2.47 -9.24
C LEU A 78 4.57 3.75 -8.74
N LEU A 79 4.79 4.90 -9.36
CA LEU A 79 4.20 6.16 -8.91
C LEU A 79 2.66 6.12 -8.93
N ARG A 80 2.05 5.42 -9.88
CA ARG A 80 0.59 5.30 -9.98
C ARG A 80 -0.01 4.48 -8.85
N PRO A 81 0.39 3.22 -8.62
CA PRO A 81 -0.13 2.42 -7.50
C PRO A 81 0.23 3.03 -6.14
N LEU A 82 1.42 3.61 -5.99
CA LEU A 82 1.80 4.34 -4.78
C LEU A 82 0.89 5.54 -4.54
N GLY A 83 0.57 6.32 -5.56
CA GLY A 83 -0.36 7.45 -5.45
C GLY A 83 -1.75 7.02 -4.98
N VAL A 84 -2.26 5.89 -5.47
CA VAL A 84 -3.56 5.37 -5.05
C VAL A 84 -3.55 4.94 -3.58
N ILE A 85 -2.52 4.23 -3.13
CA ILE A 85 -2.55 3.66 -1.78
C ILE A 85 -2.02 4.59 -0.69
N SER A 86 -1.11 5.51 -1.03
CA SER A 86 -0.48 6.41 -0.05
C SER A 86 -1.47 7.38 0.60
N ILE A 87 -2.51 7.80 -0.11
CA ILE A 87 -3.49 8.75 0.44
C ILE A 87 -4.27 8.13 1.60
N PRO A 88 -5.02 7.01 1.42
CA PRO A 88 -5.71 6.38 2.54
C PRO A 88 -4.75 5.87 3.61
N TRP A 89 -3.58 5.35 3.21
CA TRP A 89 -2.56 4.89 4.13
C TRP A 89 -2.08 6.01 5.06
N LEU A 90 -1.74 7.17 4.49
CA LEU A 90 -1.31 8.34 5.27
C LEU A 90 -2.42 8.82 6.23
N LEU A 91 -3.68 8.87 5.75
CA LEU A 91 -4.82 9.25 6.59
C LEU A 91 -4.99 8.32 7.79
N VAL A 92 -4.87 7.01 7.57
CA VAL A 92 -4.93 6.00 8.63
C VAL A 92 -3.72 6.09 9.58
N PHE A 93 -2.52 6.30 9.02
CA PHE A 93 -1.30 6.46 9.82
C PHE A 93 -1.38 7.66 10.78
N ILE A 94 -1.94 8.78 10.30
CA ILE A 94 -2.15 9.97 11.13
C ILE A 94 -3.22 9.74 12.23
N GLN A 95 -4.08 8.73 12.09
CA GLN A 95 -5.07 8.33 13.10
C GLN A 95 -4.52 7.40 14.19
N PRO A 96 -3.23 7.37 14.47
CA PRO A 96 -2.35 6.38 15.10
C PRO A 96 -2.90 4.93 15.07
N ASP A 97 -3.29 4.47 13.88
CA ASP A 97 -3.72 3.10 13.64
C ASP A 97 -2.63 2.28 12.96
N LEU A 98 -1.64 1.86 13.73
CA LEU A 98 -0.52 1.06 13.24
C LEU A 98 -0.97 -0.27 12.63
N GLY A 99 -1.97 -0.93 13.24
CA GLY A 99 -2.48 -2.21 12.74
C GLY A 99 -3.04 -2.09 11.33
N THR A 100 -3.96 -1.15 11.11
CA THR A 100 -4.54 -0.89 9.78
C THR A 100 -3.49 -0.35 8.80
N SER A 101 -2.54 0.47 9.26
CA SER A 101 -1.43 0.96 8.42
C SER A 101 -0.56 -0.18 7.90
N LEU A 102 -0.24 -1.18 8.72
CA LEU A 102 0.51 -2.37 8.29
C LEU A 102 -0.27 -3.18 7.25
N VAL A 103 -1.60 -3.26 7.39
CA VAL A 103 -2.45 -3.93 6.40
C VAL A 103 -2.40 -3.21 5.05
N PHE A 104 -2.43 -1.87 5.01
CA PHE A 104 -2.28 -1.12 3.75
C PHE A 104 -0.92 -1.39 3.10
N GLY A 105 0.16 -1.43 3.89
CA GLY A 105 1.49 -1.78 3.39
C GLY A 105 1.55 -3.20 2.81
N ALA A 106 1.00 -4.18 3.53
CA ALA A 106 0.93 -5.56 3.07
C ALA A 106 0.08 -5.72 1.80
N LEU A 107 -1.07 -5.05 1.70
CA LEU A 107 -1.92 -5.03 0.52
C LEU A 107 -1.17 -4.49 -0.69
N MET A 108 -0.47 -3.36 -0.54
CA MET A 108 0.32 -2.77 -1.61
C MET A 108 1.36 -3.75 -2.13
N LEU A 109 2.19 -4.30 -1.24
CA LEU A 109 3.26 -5.22 -1.61
C LEU A 109 2.72 -6.48 -2.29
N THR A 110 1.65 -7.07 -1.75
CA THR A 110 1.01 -8.26 -2.32
C THR A 110 0.50 -7.98 -3.73
N MET A 111 -0.19 -6.87 -3.93
CA MET A 111 -0.76 -6.53 -5.24
C MET A 111 0.32 -6.17 -6.27
N LEU A 112 1.39 -5.49 -5.86
CA LEU A 112 2.54 -5.23 -6.73
C LEU A 112 3.23 -6.52 -7.14
N TYR A 113 3.44 -7.44 -6.21
CA TYR A 113 4.01 -8.76 -6.50
C TYR A 113 3.15 -9.54 -7.51
N TRP A 114 1.83 -9.61 -7.29
CA TRP A 114 0.89 -10.27 -8.19
C TRP A 114 0.77 -9.60 -9.57
N SER A 115 1.08 -8.31 -9.68
CA SER A 115 1.11 -7.60 -10.96
C SER A 115 2.34 -7.91 -11.81
N GLY A 116 3.25 -8.76 -11.32
CA GLY A 116 4.48 -9.16 -12.02
C GLY A 116 5.71 -8.36 -11.63
N MET A 117 5.64 -7.58 -10.55
CA MET A 117 6.81 -6.84 -10.06
C MET A 117 7.92 -7.82 -9.64
N PRO A 118 9.18 -7.61 -10.07
CA PRO A 118 10.31 -8.43 -9.65
C PRO A 118 10.46 -8.46 -8.12
N ILE A 119 10.77 -9.62 -7.57
CA ILE A 119 10.90 -9.81 -6.12
C ILE A 119 11.98 -8.91 -5.50
N GLU A 120 12.99 -8.55 -6.26
CA GLU A 120 14.07 -7.66 -5.86
C GLU A 120 13.52 -6.26 -5.46
N TRP A 121 12.50 -5.77 -6.16
CA TRP A 121 11.86 -4.49 -5.86
C TRP A 121 10.97 -4.58 -4.63
N VAL A 122 10.32 -5.73 -4.42
CA VAL A 122 9.55 -5.97 -3.17
C VAL A 122 10.49 -5.92 -1.98
N VAL A 123 11.65 -6.58 -2.07
CA VAL A 123 12.67 -6.57 -1.02
C VAL A 123 13.22 -5.15 -0.80
N LEU A 124 13.44 -4.39 -1.87
CA LEU A 124 13.88 -3.00 -1.77
C LEU A 124 12.85 -2.11 -1.06
N LEU A 125 11.56 -2.26 -1.36
CA LEU A 125 10.47 -1.52 -0.71
C LEU A 125 10.30 -1.90 0.76
N LEU A 126 10.58 -3.16 1.12
CA LEU A 126 10.56 -3.64 2.51
C LEU A 126 11.81 -3.22 3.30
N SER A 127 12.90 -2.90 2.60
CA SER A 127 14.20 -2.64 3.24
C SER A 127 14.18 -1.54 4.30
N PRO A 128 13.50 -0.38 4.14
CA PRO A 128 13.44 0.64 5.17
C PRO A 128 12.76 0.16 6.44
N LEU A 129 11.70 -0.65 6.30
CA LEU A 129 10.98 -1.21 7.44
C LEU A 129 11.84 -2.24 8.18
N LEU A 130 12.50 -3.13 7.45
CA LEU A 130 13.42 -4.12 8.01
C LEU A 130 14.62 -3.43 8.68
N THR A 131 15.16 -2.39 8.07
CA THR A 131 16.25 -1.60 8.65
C THR A 131 15.82 -0.94 9.96
N ALA A 132 14.64 -0.33 10.01
CA ALA A 132 14.10 0.29 11.21
C ALA A 132 13.87 -0.74 12.33
N LEU A 133 13.36 -1.93 11.99
CA LEU A 133 13.13 -3.01 12.94
C LEU A 133 14.45 -3.57 13.49
N LEU A 134 15.42 -3.82 12.62
CA LEU A 134 16.73 -4.35 13.00
C LEU A 134 17.55 -3.33 13.80
N SER A 135 17.47 -2.04 13.48
CA SER A 135 18.16 -0.99 14.26
C SER A 135 17.58 -0.83 15.67
N GLY A 136 16.28 -1.09 15.84
CA GLY A 136 15.63 -1.09 17.16
C GLY A 136 15.93 -2.32 18.00
N LEU A 137 16.22 -3.46 17.37
CA LEU A 137 16.47 -4.75 18.05
C LEU A 137 17.98 -5.02 18.24
N LEU A 138 18.81 -4.59 17.28
CA LEU A 138 20.25 -4.87 17.24
C LEU A 138 20.99 -3.62 16.76
N PRO A 139 21.78 -2.96 17.59
CA PRO A 139 22.57 -1.77 17.19
C PRO A 139 23.55 -2.05 16.04
N TRP A 140 23.95 -3.31 15.84
CA TRP A 140 24.82 -3.76 14.75
C TRP A 140 24.07 -4.25 13.50
N GLY A 141 22.74 -4.35 13.55
CA GLY A 141 21.91 -4.86 12.44
C GLY A 141 22.04 -4.03 11.15
N MET A 142 22.24 -2.72 11.28
CA MET A 142 22.47 -1.83 10.13
C MET A 142 23.78 -2.13 9.40
N ALA A 143 24.83 -2.50 10.10
CA ALA A 143 26.12 -2.80 9.51
C ALA A 143 26.10 -4.05 8.63
N ILE A 144 25.22 -5.00 8.92
CA ILE A 144 25.03 -6.24 8.14
C ILE A 144 24.05 -6.00 6.99
N TRP A 145 22.98 -5.22 7.22
CA TRP A 145 21.88 -5.05 6.27
C TRP A 145 22.23 -4.13 5.10
N ILE A 146 22.97 -3.04 5.35
CA ILE A 146 23.38 -2.08 4.32
C ILE A 146 24.19 -2.76 3.18
N PRO A 147 25.24 -3.55 3.43
CA PRO A 147 25.97 -4.24 2.36
C PRO A 147 25.12 -5.31 1.67
N MET A 148 24.20 -5.98 2.38
CA MET A 148 23.32 -6.98 1.79
C MET A 148 22.32 -6.35 0.80
N MET A 149 21.89 -5.10 1.02
CA MET A 149 21.05 -4.33 0.10
C MET A 149 21.80 -3.81 -1.12
N ALA A 150 23.11 -3.58 -1.02
CA ALA A 150 23.92 -3.15 -2.15
C ALA A 150 24.05 -4.23 -3.24
N VAL A 151 23.91 -5.51 -2.89
CA VAL A 151 24.03 -6.63 -3.82
C VAL A 151 22.91 -6.64 -4.87
N PRO A 152 21.59 -6.61 -4.55
CA PRO A 152 20.56 -6.58 -5.60
C PRO A 152 20.59 -5.30 -6.45
N VAL A 153 21.01 -4.17 -5.88
CA VAL A 153 21.15 -2.91 -6.65
C VAL A 153 22.25 -3.03 -7.69
N SER A 154 23.37 -3.66 -7.36
CA SER A 154 24.45 -3.90 -8.34
C SER A 154 24.05 -4.89 -9.44
N TYR A 155 23.29 -5.93 -9.13
CA TYR A 155 22.79 -6.88 -10.13
C TYR A 155 21.79 -6.23 -11.10
N THR A 156 20.94 -5.34 -10.66
CA THR A 156 20.00 -4.62 -11.55
C THR A 156 20.72 -3.67 -12.49
N HIS A 157 21.82 -3.03 -12.05
CA HIS A 157 22.65 -2.20 -12.92
C HIS A 157 23.41 -3.00 -13.96
N LEU A 158 23.95 -4.16 -13.62
CA LEU A 158 24.68 -5.02 -14.55
C LEU A 158 23.75 -5.60 -15.64
N ARG A 159 22.57 -6.04 -15.30
CA ARG A 159 21.58 -6.52 -16.28
C ARG A 159 21.09 -5.44 -17.24
N ALA A 160 20.98 -4.21 -16.80
CA ALA A 160 20.59 -3.08 -17.65
C ALA A 160 21.66 -2.73 -18.68
N HIS A 161 22.93 -3.07 -18.43
CA HIS A 161 24.03 -2.91 -19.39
C HIS A 161 24.08 -4.02 -20.44
N GLU A 162 23.77 -5.26 -20.08
CA GLU A 162 23.80 -6.39 -21.04
C GLU A 162 22.69 -6.31 -22.09
N THR A 163 21.52 -5.77 -21.76
CA THR A 163 20.41 -5.61 -22.72
C THR A 163 20.60 -4.45 -23.71
N ARG A 164 21.66 -3.64 -23.56
CA ARG A 164 21.96 -2.52 -24.47
C ARG A 164 23.00 -2.86 -25.56
N THR A 165 23.54 -4.05 -25.53
CA THR A 165 24.61 -4.51 -26.48
C THR A 165 24.13 -5.54 -27.49
N HIS A 166 22.80 -5.74 -27.64
CA HIS A 166 22.25 -6.57 -28.74
C HIS A 166 21.23 -5.78 -29.54
#